data_7536711d82a48e17cf36b6e80692dc72
#
_entry.id   7536711d82a48e17cf36b6e80692dc72
#
_cell.length_a   1.000
_cell.length_b   1.000
_cell.length_c   1.000
_cell.angle_alpha   90.00
_cell.angle_beta   90.00
_cell.angle_gamma   90.00
#
_symmetry.space_group_name_H-M   'P 1'
#
loop_
_entity.id
_entity.type
_entity.pdbx_description
1 polymer ?
#
loop_
_entity_poly.entity_id
_entity_poly.type
_entity_poly.pdbx_seq_one_letter_code
_entity_poly.pdbx_strand_id
1 'polypeptide(L)'
;MEETKKSGSSYSILLGVAFVWFTTHFGGGFASGAQIYSYYVRYGSWCLIMPALAMIYNAIFFAYCLYFARKHQVYDYRSYNNALYGRFAPVFSNLFEVLYICVMCVAPAVAFATGGATLSTLTDIPYLVCTMIIGVFIFIVAIFGTDLVRKVASVLSVCIIAGLMIVYIPNIISSWNNITSTATAMSTDAFPFGKALYSAFLYGTFQLANVAVFVQHAKSFAKPKDAVKSMGIGCVINILMMTMVVLGIMSVASDPDMYAQSVPTLFMVQKGVGSKFLTPLISILIILGAVSTAVNMVSAMVTRICSGVDKQLAKKKSATVNNTDNAAATEINETDNSNKKFKITRLEVMIAILCCIADFCIAQFGLLTLVQKAYSFLAYLAIPVILIPYIIRMILRK
;
A
#
# COMPACT_ATOMS: atom_id res chain seq x y z
N MET A 1 2.90 -12.79 -46.04
CA MET A 1 2.34 -12.49 -44.70
C MET A 1 3.48 -12.03 -43.82
N GLU A 2 3.68 -10.72 -43.75
CA GLU A 2 4.68 -10.14 -42.85
C GLU A 2 4.20 -10.31 -41.41
N GLU A 3 4.92 -11.12 -40.65
CA GLU A 3 4.84 -11.11 -39.18
C GLU A 3 5.32 -9.74 -38.69
N THR A 4 4.39 -8.83 -38.48
CA THR A 4 4.66 -7.61 -37.72
C THR A 4 5.18 -8.01 -36.36
N LYS A 5 6.50 -7.98 -36.15
CA LYS A 5 7.14 -8.04 -34.84
C LYS A 5 6.45 -7.01 -33.93
N LYS A 6 5.46 -7.42 -33.14
CA LYS A 6 4.86 -6.56 -32.12
C LYS A 6 5.99 -6.01 -31.27
N SER A 7 6.26 -4.73 -31.42
CA SER A 7 7.18 -3.96 -30.57
C SER A 7 6.75 -4.13 -29.11
N GLY A 8 7.69 -4.11 -28.16
CA GLY A 8 7.38 -4.14 -26.73
C GLY A 8 6.56 -2.92 -26.30
N SER A 9 6.12 -2.88 -25.04
CA SER A 9 5.42 -1.74 -24.47
C SER A 9 6.26 -0.46 -24.57
N SER A 10 5.61 0.67 -24.78
CA SER A 10 6.24 2.00 -24.68
C SER A 10 6.91 2.16 -23.30
N TYR A 11 8.05 2.88 -23.27
CA TYR A 11 8.76 3.20 -22.02
C TYR A 11 7.84 3.92 -21.01
N SER A 12 6.95 4.79 -21.50
CA SER A 12 5.94 5.46 -20.67
C SER A 12 5.03 4.48 -19.93
N ILE A 13 4.60 3.39 -20.57
CA ILE A 13 3.77 2.34 -19.93
C ILE A 13 4.60 1.59 -18.87
N LEU A 14 5.84 1.23 -19.18
CA LEU A 14 6.71 0.51 -18.26
C LEU A 14 6.97 1.35 -17.00
N LEU A 15 7.29 2.62 -17.19
CA LEU A 15 7.52 3.57 -16.11
C LEU A 15 6.24 3.83 -15.32
N GLY A 16 5.09 3.99 -15.98
CA GLY A 16 3.79 4.20 -15.33
C GLY A 16 3.44 3.07 -14.37
N VAL A 17 3.59 1.81 -14.78
CA VAL A 17 3.32 0.66 -13.91
C VAL A 17 4.37 0.53 -12.78
N ALA A 18 5.64 0.88 -13.05
CA ALA A 18 6.67 0.96 -12.02
C ALA A 18 6.30 2.01 -10.93
N PHE A 19 5.77 3.16 -11.34
CA PHE A 19 5.28 4.19 -10.41
C PHE A 19 4.04 3.76 -9.63
N VAL A 20 3.16 2.93 -10.20
CA VAL A 20 2.04 2.32 -9.42
C VAL A 20 2.58 1.53 -8.25
N TRP A 21 3.65 0.74 -8.43
CA TRP A 21 4.28 0.05 -7.30
C TRP A 21 4.80 1.04 -6.27
N PHE A 22 5.58 2.06 -6.68
CA PHE A 22 6.10 3.05 -5.75
C PHE A 22 4.97 3.74 -4.95
N THR A 23 3.94 4.22 -5.62
CA THR A 23 2.85 4.95 -4.96
C THR A 23 1.98 4.07 -4.06
N THR A 24 1.83 2.79 -4.40
CA THR A 24 1.16 1.81 -3.54
C THR A 24 2.00 1.47 -2.31
N HIS A 25 3.32 1.41 -2.48
CA HIS A 25 4.27 1.19 -1.39
C HIS A 25 4.38 2.41 -0.46
N PHE A 26 4.29 3.62 -1.03
CA PHE A 26 4.37 4.89 -0.31
C PHE A 26 3.04 5.22 0.39
N GLY A 27 2.69 4.42 1.40
CA GLY A 27 1.55 4.70 2.28
C GLY A 27 1.95 5.51 3.51
N GLY A 28 0.97 5.79 4.40
CA GLY A 28 1.20 6.59 5.60
C GLY A 28 2.35 6.09 6.49
N GLY A 29 2.45 4.79 6.69
CA GLY A 29 3.54 4.20 7.49
C GLY A 29 4.93 4.39 6.90
N PHE A 30 5.06 4.42 5.56
CA PHE A 30 6.31 4.75 4.88
C PHE A 30 6.62 6.25 4.98
N ALA A 31 5.64 7.09 4.65
CA ALA A 31 5.78 8.55 4.64
C ALA A 31 6.19 9.11 6.01
N SER A 32 5.64 8.55 7.08
CA SER A 32 6.01 8.89 8.46
C SER A 32 7.41 8.42 8.88
N GLY A 33 8.03 7.51 8.11
CA GLY A 33 9.26 6.84 8.47
C GLY A 33 9.09 5.68 9.48
N ALA A 34 7.89 5.47 10.01
CA ALA A 34 7.63 4.45 11.03
C ALA A 34 7.94 3.03 10.55
N GLN A 35 7.61 2.71 9.28
CA GLN A 35 7.96 1.42 8.69
C GLN A 35 9.46 1.24 8.54
N ILE A 36 10.16 2.27 8.02
CA ILE A 36 11.60 2.20 7.79
C ILE A 36 12.35 2.10 9.10
N TYR A 37 11.95 2.86 10.11
CA TYR A 37 12.53 2.74 11.45
C TYR A 37 12.28 1.34 12.03
N SER A 38 11.03 0.86 12.01
CA SER A 38 10.63 -0.39 12.68
C SER A 38 11.21 -1.64 12.05
N TYR A 39 11.33 -1.68 10.72
CA TYR A 39 11.77 -2.88 10.00
C TYR A 39 13.26 -2.86 9.65
N TYR A 40 13.91 -1.70 9.64
CA TYR A 40 15.30 -1.58 9.19
C TYR A 40 16.20 -0.84 10.17
N VAL A 41 15.99 0.47 10.43
CA VAL A 41 16.97 1.29 11.17
C VAL A 41 17.23 0.74 12.58
N ARG A 42 16.23 0.25 13.26
CA ARG A 42 16.38 -0.37 14.59
C ARG A 42 17.25 -1.65 14.63
N TYR A 43 17.66 -2.17 13.46
CA TYR A 43 18.52 -3.36 13.33
C TYR A 43 19.97 -3.00 13.00
N GLY A 44 20.39 -1.78 13.34
CA GLY A 44 21.78 -1.34 13.18
C GLY A 44 22.19 -1.17 11.72
N SER A 45 23.49 -1.35 11.44
CA SER A 45 24.06 -1.13 10.11
C SER A 45 23.46 -1.96 8.99
N TRP A 46 22.76 -3.06 9.32
CA TRP A 46 22.03 -3.86 8.35
C TRP A 46 20.95 -3.09 7.61
N CYS A 47 20.49 -1.94 8.16
CA CYS A 47 19.50 -1.08 7.52
C CYS A 47 19.95 -0.53 6.15
N LEU A 48 21.26 -0.53 5.87
CA LEU A 48 21.81 -0.07 4.58
C LEU A 48 21.59 -1.09 3.44
N ILE A 49 21.46 -2.38 3.77
CA ILE A 49 21.38 -3.48 2.77
C ILE A 49 19.97 -4.10 2.75
N MET A 50 19.35 -4.27 3.90
CA MET A 50 18.08 -4.99 4.03
C MET A 50 16.92 -4.42 3.20
N PRO A 51 16.77 -3.08 3.03
CA PRO A 51 15.76 -2.52 2.15
C PRO A 51 15.92 -2.97 0.70
N ALA A 52 17.15 -3.01 0.20
CA ALA A 52 17.42 -3.48 -1.17
C ALA A 52 17.04 -4.96 -1.34
N LEU A 53 17.36 -5.81 -0.39
CA LEU A 53 16.98 -7.23 -0.41
C LEU A 53 15.46 -7.40 -0.41
N ALA A 54 14.73 -6.64 0.41
CA ALA A 54 13.27 -6.69 0.44
C ALA A 54 12.64 -6.22 -0.88
N MET A 55 13.20 -5.18 -1.52
CA MET A 55 12.69 -4.68 -2.81
C MET A 55 13.01 -5.62 -3.96
N ILE A 56 14.18 -6.25 -3.98
CA ILE A 56 14.50 -7.29 -4.98
C ILE A 56 13.55 -8.48 -4.82
N TYR A 57 13.32 -8.93 -3.59
CA TYR A 57 12.34 -9.96 -3.28
C TYR A 57 10.95 -9.59 -3.84
N ASN A 58 10.44 -8.41 -3.55
CA ASN A 58 9.15 -7.95 -4.06
C ASN A 58 9.13 -7.85 -5.59
N ALA A 59 10.21 -7.35 -6.21
CA ALA A 59 10.31 -7.22 -7.66
C ALA A 59 10.14 -8.56 -8.37
N ILE A 60 10.72 -9.62 -7.82
CA ILE A 60 10.61 -10.99 -8.37
C ILE A 60 9.15 -11.45 -8.36
N PHE A 61 8.46 -11.29 -7.22
CA PHE A 61 7.08 -11.75 -7.09
C PHE A 61 6.10 -10.89 -7.89
N PHE A 62 6.26 -9.57 -7.91
CA PHE A 62 5.41 -8.68 -8.70
C PHE A 62 5.65 -8.82 -10.20
N ALA A 63 6.90 -9.03 -10.62
CA ALA A 63 7.19 -9.33 -12.02
C ALA A 63 6.53 -10.65 -12.46
N TYR A 64 6.60 -11.67 -11.61
CA TYR A 64 5.91 -12.94 -11.87
C TYR A 64 4.39 -12.76 -11.94
N CYS A 65 3.80 -12.04 -10.97
CA CYS A 65 2.38 -11.75 -10.95
C CYS A 65 1.91 -11.11 -12.26
N LEU A 66 2.54 -10.01 -12.65
CA LEU A 66 2.16 -9.25 -13.85
C LEU A 66 2.47 -10.04 -15.14
N TYR A 67 3.56 -10.80 -15.17
CA TYR A 67 3.89 -11.73 -16.27
C TYR A 67 2.79 -12.79 -16.43
N PHE A 68 2.41 -13.45 -15.33
CA PHE A 68 1.36 -14.47 -15.32
C PHE A 68 0.02 -13.89 -15.73
N ALA A 69 -0.38 -12.76 -15.14
CA ALA A 69 -1.63 -12.08 -15.47
C ALA A 69 -1.71 -11.73 -16.95
N ARG A 70 -0.63 -11.20 -17.55
CA ARG A 70 -0.58 -10.89 -18.99
C ARG A 70 -0.58 -12.12 -19.88
N LYS A 71 0.13 -13.18 -19.46
CA LYS A 71 0.19 -14.44 -20.20
C LYS A 71 -1.17 -15.13 -20.27
N HIS A 72 -1.91 -15.16 -19.16
CA HIS A 72 -3.20 -15.84 -19.03
C HIS A 72 -4.40 -14.92 -19.25
N GLN A 73 -4.17 -13.62 -19.52
CA GLN A 73 -5.20 -12.59 -19.76
C GLN A 73 -6.20 -12.43 -18.59
N VAL A 74 -5.73 -12.57 -17.36
CA VAL A 74 -6.50 -12.42 -16.13
C VAL A 74 -6.09 -11.12 -15.42
N TYR A 75 -6.98 -10.14 -15.39
CA TYR A 75 -6.68 -8.76 -14.98
C TYR A 75 -7.47 -8.30 -13.77
N ASP A 76 -8.29 -9.13 -13.18
CA ASP A 76 -8.87 -8.96 -11.85
C ASP A 76 -8.28 -9.99 -10.89
N TYR A 77 -8.16 -9.62 -9.62
CA TYR A 77 -7.47 -10.46 -8.64
C TYR A 77 -8.18 -11.80 -8.39
N ARG A 78 -9.51 -11.90 -8.56
CA ARG A 78 -10.26 -13.14 -8.34
C ARG A 78 -10.00 -14.14 -9.46
N SER A 79 -10.11 -13.70 -10.71
CA SER A 79 -9.78 -14.52 -11.89
C SER A 79 -8.30 -14.90 -11.90
N TYR A 80 -7.42 -13.96 -11.51
CA TYR A 80 -6.00 -14.21 -11.36
C TYR A 80 -5.72 -15.32 -10.34
N ASN A 81 -6.28 -15.21 -9.14
CA ASN A 81 -6.11 -16.21 -8.08
C ASN A 81 -6.67 -17.57 -8.49
N ASN A 82 -7.83 -17.61 -9.15
CA ASN A 82 -8.39 -18.86 -9.65
C ASN A 82 -7.47 -19.52 -10.68
N ALA A 83 -6.92 -18.75 -11.59
CA ALA A 83 -5.94 -19.27 -12.58
C ALA A 83 -4.63 -19.71 -11.92
N LEU A 84 -4.13 -18.95 -10.94
CA LEU A 84 -2.89 -19.25 -10.23
C LEU A 84 -3.01 -20.51 -9.37
N TYR A 85 -4.05 -20.63 -8.58
CA TYR A 85 -4.23 -21.77 -7.66
C TYR A 85 -4.77 -23.02 -8.35
N GLY A 86 -5.40 -22.89 -9.54
CA GLY A 86 -5.93 -24.01 -10.32
C GLY A 86 -6.90 -24.85 -9.51
N ARG A 87 -6.66 -26.16 -9.35
CA ARG A 87 -7.54 -27.06 -8.59
C ARG A 87 -7.74 -26.67 -7.11
N PHE A 88 -6.82 -25.93 -6.54
CA PHE A 88 -6.89 -25.45 -5.15
C PHE A 88 -7.58 -24.09 -5.01
N ALA A 89 -8.02 -23.48 -6.11
CA ALA A 89 -8.69 -22.18 -6.11
C ALA A 89 -9.87 -22.06 -5.13
N PRO A 90 -10.74 -23.08 -4.96
CA PRO A 90 -11.86 -22.97 -4.02
C PRO A 90 -11.44 -22.67 -2.58
N VAL A 91 -10.25 -23.10 -2.18
CA VAL A 91 -9.70 -22.83 -0.85
C VAL A 91 -8.85 -21.57 -0.85
N PHE A 92 -7.80 -21.52 -1.67
CA PHE A 92 -6.79 -20.45 -1.61
C PHE A 92 -7.30 -19.10 -2.12
N SER A 93 -8.24 -19.06 -3.08
CA SER A 93 -8.85 -17.79 -3.48
C SER A 93 -9.71 -17.18 -2.38
N ASN A 94 -10.37 -18.02 -1.57
CA ASN A 94 -11.13 -17.53 -0.42
C ASN A 94 -10.23 -17.12 0.75
N LEU A 95 -9.13 -17.83 0.99
CA LEU A 95 -8.13 -17.42 1.99
C LEU A 95 -7.46 -16.09 1.57
N PHE A 96 -7.17 -15.91 0.29
CA PHE A 96 -6.69 -14.62 -0.23
C PHE A 96 -7.71 -13.50 -0.01
N GLU A 97 -9.00 -13.80 -0.16
CA GLU A 97 -10.06 -12.84 0.12
C GLU A 97 -10.05 -12.39 1.58
N VAL A 98 -9.91 -13.34 2.53
CA VAL A 98 -9.79 -13.03 3.96
C VAL A 98 -8.55 -12.17 4.23
N LEU A 99 -7.39 -12.56 3.68
CA LEU A 99 -6.16 -11.76 3.81
C LEU A 99 -6.38 -10.34 3.28
N TYR A 100 -7.00 -10.20 2.12
CA TYR A 100 -7.20 -8.87 1.51
C TYR A 100 -8.19 -8.00 2.29
N ILE A 101 -9.21 -8.60 2.91
CA ILE A 101 -10.09 -7.90 3.86
C ILE A 101 -9.29 -7.39 5.06
N CYS A 102 -8.40 -8.22 5.63
CA CYS A 102 -7.52 -7.79 6.72
C CYS A 102 -6.62 -6.61 6.28
N VAL A 103 -6.08 -6.62 5.05
CA VAL A 103 -5.32 -5.49 4.50
C VAL A 103 -6.17 -4.23 4.40
N MET A 104 -7.41 -4.35 3.92
CA MET A 104 -8.35 -3.23 3.80
C MET A 104 -8.83 -2.65 5.15
N CYS A 105 -8.63 -3.36 6.25
CA CYS A 105 -8.85 -2.84 7.61
C CYS A 105 -7.57 -2.24 8.21
N VAL A 106 -6.42 -2.90 8.03
CA VAL A 106 -5.16 -2.48 8.66
C VAL A 106 -4.56 -1.25 7.97
N ALA A 107 -4.58 -1.20 6.63
CA ALA A 107 -3.92 -0.11 5.90
C ALA A 107 -4.59 1.27 6.13
N PRO A 108 -5.94 1.41 6.10
CA PRO A 108 -6.57 2.67 6.50
C PRO A 108 -6.32 3.02 7.97
N ALA A 109 -6.40 2.06 8.88
CA ALA A 109 -6.13 2.31 10.30
C ALA A 109 -4.71 2.86 10.54
N VAL A 110 -3.70 2.34 9.81
CA VAL A 110 -2.34 2.91 9.81
C VAL A 110 -2.34 4.33 9.27
N ALA A 111 -3.13 4.62 8.23
CA ALA A 111 -3.24 5.97 7.67
C ALA A 111 -3.90 6.96 8.65
N PHE A 112 -4.97 6.54 9.34
CA PHE A 112 -5.59 7.31 10.44
C PHE A 112 -4.56 7.59 11.54
N ALA A 113 -3.84 6.56 11.98
CA ALA A 113 -2.80 6.68 13.00
C ALA A 113 -1.67 7.62 12.56
N THR A 114 -1.25 7.54 11.28
CA THR A 114 -0.20 8.40 10.72
C THR A 114 -0.63 9.86 10.72
N GLY A 115 -1.81 10.15 10.17
CA GLY A 115 -2.33 11.52 10.12
C GLY A 115 -2.55 12.08 11.53
N GLY A 116 -3.13 11.28 12.43
CA GLY A 116 -3.34 11.65 13.83
C GLY A 116 -2.04 11.93 14.58
N ALA A 117 -1.04 11.05 14.46
CA ALA A 117 0.26 11.23 15.09
C ALA A 117 1.00 12.46 14.52
N THR A 118 0.96 12.67 13.20
CA THR A 118 1.56 13.84 12.57
C THR A 118 0.93 15.14 13.07
N LEU A 119 -0.39 15.20 13.09
CA LEU A 119 -1.11 16.38 13.56
C LEU A 119 -0.89 16.63 15.05
N SER A 120 -0.90 15.58 15.89
CA SER A 120 -0.63 15.67 17.31
C SER A 120 0.78 16.20 17.60
N THR A 121 1.80 15.70 16.89
CA THR A 121 3.19 16.18 17.02
C THR A 121 3.37 17.65 16.61
N LEU A 122 2.52 18.16 15.71
CA LEU A 122 2.59 19.55 15.26
C LEU A 122 1.85 20.55 16.16
N THR A 123 0.79 20.11 16.80
CA THR A 123 -0.18 20.99 17.46
C THR A 123 -0.25 20.80 18.97
N ASP A 124 0.44 19.78 19.51
CA ASP A 124 0.37 19.33 20.89
C ASP A 124 -1.05 18.94 21.36
N ILE A 125 -2.00 18.82 20.41
CA ILE A 125 -3.36 18.33 20.69
C ILE A 125 -3.29 16.81 20.93
N PRO A 126 -4.08 16.27 21.90
CA PRO A 126 -4.09 14.85 22.19
C PRO A 126 -4.33 13.97 20.93
N TYR A 127 -3.56 12.89 20.80
CA TYR A 127 -3.58 11.97 19.66
C TYR A 127 -4.98 11.50 19.26
N LEU A 128 -5.83 11.17 20.26
CA LEU A 128 -7.21 10.73 20.01
C LEU A 128 -8.02 11.78 19.24
N VAL A 129 -7.90 13.05 19.64
CA VAL A 129 -8.61 14.18 18.99
C VAL A 129 -8.09 14.38 17.56
N CYS A 130 -6.76 14.37 17.39
CA CYS A 130 -6.13 14.50 16.08
C CYS A 130 -6.53 13.35 15.15
N THR A 131 -6.54 12.12 15.64
CA THR A 131 -6.96 10.94 14.86
C THR A 131 -8.44 11.03 14.47
N MET A 132 -9.30 11.57 15.34
CA MET A 132 -10.71 11.81 15.04
C MET A 132 -10.88 12.87 13.94
N ILE A 133 -10.14 13.98 14.00
CA ILE A 133 -10.15 15.03 12.96
C ILE A 133 -9.75 14.45 11.60
N ILE A 134 -8.66 13.71 11.57
CA ILE A 134 -8.19 13.02 10.35
C ILE A 134 -9.24 12.01 9.86
N GLY A 135 -9.87 11.27 10.76
CA GLY A 135 -10.92 10.30 10.43
C GLY A 135 -12.14 10.93 9.77
N VAL A 136 -12.62 12.05 10.32
CA VAL A 136 -13.73 12.82 9.73
C VAL A 136 -13.33 13.35 8.34
N PHE A 137 -12.11 13.85 8.19
CA PHE A 137 -11.60 14.30 6.90
C PHE A 137 -11.55 13.19 5.87
N ILE A 138 -10.99 12.01 6.24
CA ILE A 138 -10.95 10.81 5.38
C ILE A 138 -12.37 10.38 5.00
N PHE A 139 -13.31 10.35 5.94
CA PHE A 139 -14.71 10.01 5.67
C PHE A 139 -15.33 10.93 4.63
N ILE A 140 -15.21 12.26 4.80
CA ILE A 140 -15.73 13.24 3.85
C ILE A 140 -15.13 13.02 2.46
N VAL A 141 -13.82 12.85 2.37
CA VAL A 141 -13.14 12.65 1.09
C VAL A 141 -13.48 11.28 0.47
N ALA A 142 -13.67 10.24 1.28
CA ALA A 142 -14.05 8.91 0.80
C ALA A 142 -15.47 8.89 0.20
N ILE A 143 -16.38 9.69 0.72
CA ILE A 143 -17.77 9.76 0.22
C ILE A 143 -17.89 10.73 -0.97
N PHE A 144 -17.30 11.91 -0.87
CA PHE A 144 -17.56 13.00 -1.81
C PHE A 144 -16.39 13.30 -2.76
N GLY A 145 -15.19 12.84 -2.45
CA GLY A 145 -13.95 13.24 -3.10
C GLY A 145 -13.18 12.12 -3.82
N THR A 146 -13.70 10.90 -3.88
CA THR A 146 -12.97 9.76 -4.49
C THR A 146 -12.57 9.99 -5.94
N ASP A 147 -13.44 10.61 -6.72
CA ASP A 147 -13.14 10.94 -8.12
C ASP A 147 -12.06 12.02 -8.23
N LEU A 148 -12.06 12.99 -7.32
CA LEU A 148 -11.02 14.00 -7.23
C LEU A 148 -9.68 13.36 -6.87
N VAL A 149 -9.63 12.54 -5.81
CA VAL A 149 -8.42 11.82 -5.39
C VAL A 149 -7.86 10.98 -6.54
N ARG A 150 -8.72 10.27 -7.26
CA ARG A 150 -8.32 9.46 -8.42
C ARG A 150 -7.74 10.31 -9.56
N LYS A 151 -8.36 11.46 -9.87
CA LYS A 151 -7.89 12.37 -10.93
C LYS A 151 -6.55 13.02 -10.59
N VAL A 152 -6.33 13.38 -9.33
CA VAL A 152 -5.09 14.03 -8.89
C VAL A 152 -4.00 13.07 -8.45
N ALA A 153 -4.28 11.77 -8.35
CA ALA A 153 -3.36 10.77 -7.81
C ALA A 153 -1.98 10.78 -8.49
N SER A 154 -1.93 10.91 -9.81
CA SER A 154 -0.66 10.95 -10.56
C SER A 154 0.14 12.21 -10.25
N VAL A 155 -0.53 13.38 -10.20
CA VAL A 155 0.12 14.65 -9.86
C VAL A 155 0.58 14.62 -8.42
N LEU A 156 -0.26 14.14 -7.51
CA LEU A 156 0.06 14.00 -6.08
C LEU A 156 1.29 13.10 -5.88
N SER A 157 1.41 12.01 -6.63
CA SER A 157 2.57 11.11 -6.56
C SER A 157 3.87 11.81 -6.95
N VAL A 158 3.85 12.60 -8.03
CA VAL A 158 5.01 13.40 -8.45
C VAL A 158 5.37 14.45 -7.40
N CYS A 159 4.36 15.15 -6.86
CA CYS A 159 4.57 16.15 -5.79
C CYS A 159 5.15 15.50 -4.52
N ILE A 160 4.70 14.30 -4.14
CA ILE A 160 5.22 13.55 -3.01
C ILE A 160 6.70 13.20 -3.23
N ILE A 161 7.05 12.64 -4.39
CA ILE A 161 8.45 12.29 -4.70
C ILE A 161 9.34 13.53 -4.67
N ALA A 162 8.95 14.60 -5.37
CA ALA A 162 9.70 15.85 -5.38
C ALA A 162 9.85 16.45 -3.98
N GLY A 163 8.75 16.47 -3.21
CA GLY A 163 8.75 16.95 -1.84
C GLY A 163 9.64 16.14 -0.91
N LEU A 164 9.67 14.81 -1.04
CA LEU A 164 10.60 13.96 -0.30
C LEU A 164 12.06 14.29 -0.65
N MET A 165 12.38 14.46 -1.93
CA MET A 165 13.73 14.83 -2.34
C MET A 165 14.14 16.18 -1.75
N ILE A 166 13.24 17.17 -1.77
CA ILE A 166 13.46 18.50 -1.17
C ILE A 166 13.70 18.41 0.34
N VAL A 167 13.02 17.49 1.02
CA VAL A 167 13.15 17.31 2.48
C VAL A 167 14.39 16.48 2.83
N TYR A 168 14.58 15.34 2.20
CA TYR A 168 15.63 14.40 2.60
C TYR A 168 17.02 14.79 2.13
N ILE A 169 17.19 15.27 0.89
CA ILE A 169 18.51 15.53 0.32
C ILE A 169 19.29 16.57 1.13
N PRO A 170 18.74 17.76 1.44
CA PRO A 170 19.48 18.74 2.27
C PRO A 170 19.79 18.21 3.67
N ASN A 171 18.88 17.49 4.30
CA ASN A 171 19.08 16.93 5.63
C ASN A 171 20.15 15.83 5.64
N ILE A 172 20.22 14.97 4.62
CA ILE A 172 21.27 13.96 4.46
C ILE A 172 22.62 14.64 4.27
N ILE A 173 22.72 15.63 3.37
CA ILE A 173 23.99 16.33 3.09
C ILE A 173 24.51 17.04 4.33
N SER A 174 23.65 17.79 5.01
CA SER A 174 24.06 18.56 6.21
C SER A 174 24.39 17.67 7.41
N SER A 175 23.78 16.51 7.52
CA SER A 175 23.97 15.58 8.63
C SER A 175 24.89 14.40 8.29
N TRP A 176 25.67 14.48 7.21
CA TRP A 176 26.48 13.37 6.72
C TRP A 176 27.45 12.81 7.78
N ASN A 177 28.09 13.71 8.57
CA ASN A 177 28.94 13.28 9.65
C ASN A 177 28.19 12.50 10.75
N ASN A 178 26.96 12.90 11.06
CA ASN A 178 26.10 12.16 12.02
C ASN A 178 25.72 10.80 11.46
N ILE A 179 25.39 10.73 10.17
CA ILE A 179 25.03 9.48 9.50
C ILE A 179 26.22 8.50 9.54
N THR A 180 27.41 8.96 9.21
CA THR A 180 28.62 8.10 9.20
C THR A 180 28.99 7.65 10.60
N SER A 181 28.96 8.56 11.60
CA SER A 181 29.20 8.21 12.99
C SER A 181 28.18 7.23 13.54
N THR A 182 26.89 7.44 13.22
CA THR A 182 25.81 6.51 13.58
C THR A 182 26.02 5.14 12.92
N ALA A 183 26.37 5.09 11.64
CA ALA A 183 26.66 3.85 10.94
C ALA A 183 27.84 3.08 11.57
N THR A 184 28.86 3.80 12.03
CA THR A 184 30.03 3.21 12.71
C THR A 184 29.68 2.73 14.12
N ALA A 185 28.84 3.48 14.86
CA ALA A 185 28.40 3.14 16.20
C ALA A 185 27.38 1.98 16.22
N MET A 186 26.61 1.83 15.16
CA MET A 186 25.68 0.71 14.97
C MET A 186 26.43 -0.58 14.64
N SER A 187 26.98 -1.23 15.66
CA SER A 187 27.68 -2.50 15.49
C SER A 187 26.77 -3.59 14.93
N THR A 188 27.28 -4.36 13.95
CA THR A 188 26.62 -5.54 13.43
C THR A 188 26.52 -6.66 14.48
N ASP A 189 27.42 -6.66 15.47
CA ASP A 189 27.46 -7.66 16.54
C ASP A 189 26.27 -7.51 17.52
N ALA A 190 25.84 -6.28 17.78
CA ALA A 190 24.67 -6.01 18.61
C ALA A 190 23.34 -6.41 17.94
N PHE A 191 23.34 -6.50 16.60
CA PHE A 191 22.14 -6.82 15.80
C PHE A 191 22.43 -8.01 14.89
N PRO A 192 22.08 -9.24 15.30
CA PRO A 192 22.34 -10.45 14.50
C PRO A 192 21.70 -10.35 13.10
N PHE A 193 22.47 -10.69 12.07
CA PHE A 193 22.04 -10.71 10.67
C PHE A 193 20.68 -11.40 10.48
N GLY A 194 20.47 -12.56 11.13
CA GLY A 194 19.23 -13.33 11.02
C GLY A 194 18.00 -12.56 11.45
N LYS A 195 18.09 -11.70 12.49
CA LYS A 195 16.97 -10.85 12.92
C LYS A 195 16.67 -9.74 11.93
N ALA A 196 17.70 -9.10 11.38
CA ALA A 196 17.55 -8.06 10.37
C ALA A 196 16.97 -8.64 9.06
N LEU A 197 17.48 -9.79 8.63
CA LEU A 197 16.96 -10.50 7.45
C LEU A 197 15.50 -10.94 7.63
N TYR A 198 15.16 -11.47 8.81
CA TYR A 198 13.79 -11.85 9.13
C TYR A 198 12.84 -10.64 9.13
N SER A 199 13.27 -9.51 9.67
CA SER A 199 12.50 -8.27 9.61
C SER A 199 12.26 -7.80 8.17
N ALA A 200 13.31 -7.80 7.34
CA ALA A 200 13.21 -7.48 5.92
C ALA A 200 12.30 -8.46 5.15
N PHE A 201 12.37 -9.75 5.47
CA PHE A 201 11.49 -10.78 4.93
C PHE A 201 10.02 -10.53 5.30
N LEU A 202 9.71 -10.22 6.55
CA LEU A 202 8.34 -9.87 6.97
C LEU A 202 7.85 -8.63 6.24
N TYR A 203 8.70 -7.59 6.14
CA TYR A 203 8.37 -6.38 5.40
C TYR A 203 8.03 -6.67 3.93
N GLY A 204 8.88 -7.39 3.23
CA GLY A 204 8.63 -7.78 1.84
C GLY A 204 7.40 -8.65 1.69
N THR A 205 7.14 -9.55 2.65
CA THR A 205 6.05 -10.53 2.57
C THR A 205 4.67 -9.88 2.76
N PHE A 206 4.49 -8.92 3.69
CA PHE A 206 3.19 -8.27 3.80
C PHE A 206 2.84 -7.44 2.56
N GLN A 207 3.86 -6.92 1.86
CA GLN A 207 3.68 -6.19 0.60
C GLN A 207 3.11 -7.06 -0.53
N LEU A 208 3.29 -8.38 -0.47
CA LEU A 208 2.79 -9.29 -1.51
C LEU A 208 1.26 -9.23 -1.69
N ALA A 209 0.53 -8.82 -0.66
CA ALA A 209 -0.92 -8.61 -0.77
C ALA A 209 -1.30 -7.52 -1.80
N ASN A 210 -0.38 -6.61 -2.13
CA ASN A 210 -0.58 -5.59 -3.17
C ASN A 210 -0.74 -6.18 -4.58
N VAL A 211 -0.46 -7.46 -4.78
CA VAL A 211 -0.82 -8.20 -6.01
C VAL A 211 -2.27 -7.95 -6.41
N ALA A 212 -3.19 -7.86 -5.44
CA ALA A 212 -4.61 -7.56 -5.71
C ALA A 212 -4.81 -6.22 -6.45
N VAL A 213 -3.94 -5.24 -6.19
CA VAL A 213 -3.96 -3.94 -6.86
C VAL A 213 -3.21 -3.98 -8.19
N PHE A 214 -2.09 -4.73 -8.27
CA PHE A 214 -1.19 -4.68 -9.44
C PHE A 214 -1.72 -5.46 -10.63
N VAL A 215 -2.41 -6.57 -10.41
CA VAL A 215 -2.83 -7.50 -11.47
C VAL A 215 -3.54 -6.80 -12.64
N GLN A 216 -4.37 -5.81 -12.39
CA GLN A 216 -5.11 -5.06 -13.41
C GLN A 216 -4.19 -4.29 -14.37
N HIS A 217 -3.02 -3.85 -13.89
CA HIS A 217 -2.07 -3.06 -14.69
C HIS A 217 -1.34 -3.91 -15.74
N ALA A 218 -1.36 -5.24 -15.59
CA ALA A 218 -0.82 -6.16 -16.59
C ALA A 218 -1.50 -6.04 -17.96
N LYS A 219 -2.75 -5.54 -18.01
CA LYS A 219 -3.49 -5.29 -19.24
C LYS A 219 -2.78 -4.30 -20.16
N SER A 220 -2.05 -3.34 -19.60
CA SER A 220 -1.33 -2.29 -20.35
C SER A 220 -0.12 -2.81 -21.11
N PHE A 221 0.45 -3.95 -20.72
CA PHE A 221 1.64 -4.48 -21.36
C PHE A 221 1.36 -5.09 -22.73
N ALA A 222 2.25 -4.84 -23.70
CA ALA A 222 2.18 -5.48 -25.01
C ALA A 222 2.56 -6.97 -24.92
N LYS A 223 3.60 -7.30 -24.14
CA LYS A 223 4.13 -8.65 -23.98
C LYS A 223 4.28 -8.99 -22.48
N PRO A 224 4.13 -10.30 -22.09
CA PRO A 224 4.36 -10.70 -20.70
C PRO A 224 5.74 -10.31 -20.14
N LYS A 225 6.79 -10.37 -20.96
CA LYS A 225 8.17 -9.99 -20.57
C LYS A 225 8.32 -8.51 -20.19
N ASP A 226 7.40 -7.65 -20.60
CA ASP A 226 7.42 -6.22 -20.24
C ASP A 226 7.19 -6.02 -18.73
N ALA A 227 6.50 -6.97 -18.07
CA ALA A 227 6.35 -7.01 -16.63
C ALA A 227 7.70 -7.02 -15.89
N VAL A 228 8.64 -7.83 -16.36
CA VAL A 228 9.98 -7.95 -15.75
C VAL A 228 10.74 -6.61 -15.87
N LYS A 229 10.65 -5.97 -17.04
CA LYS A 229 11.30 -4.66 -17.25
C LYS A 229 10.69 -3.58 -16.36
N SER A 230 9.36 -3.53 -16.30
CA SER A 230 8.65 -2.55 -15.47
C SER A 230 8.97 -2.74 -13.97
N MET A 231 8.93 -3.98 -13.48
CA MET A 231 9.23 -4.24 -12.08
C MET A 231 10.72 -4.07 -11.75
N GLY A 232 11.62 -4.27 -12.71
CA GLY A 232 13.03 -3.91 -12.58
C GLY A 232 13.23 -2.40 -12.37
N ILE A 233 12.57 -1.58 -13.19
CA ILE A 233 12.55 -0.11 -13.01
C ILE A 233 11.97 0.27 -11.63
N GLY A 234 10.83 -0.32 -11.27
CA GLY A 234 10.19 -0.10 -9.97
C GLY A 234 11.07 -0.51 -8.80
N CYS A 235 11.84 -1.59 -8.94
CA CYS A 235 12.80 -2.03 -7.93
C CYS A 235 13.87 -0.96 -7.67
N VAL A 236 14.48 -0.43 -8.72
CA VAL A 236 15.50 0.63 -8.60
C VAL A 236 14.91 1.87 -7.94
N ILE A 237 13.73 2.33 -8.37
CA ILE A 237 13.06 3.49 -7.77
C ILE A 237 12.81 3.26 -6.28
N ASN A 238 12.24 2.11 -5.90
CA ASN A 238 11.94 1.81 -4.51
C ASN A 238 13.20 1.67 -3.65
N ILE A 239 14.27 1.03 -4.16
CA ILE A 239 15.56 0.94 -3.45
C ILE A 239 16.12 2.33 -3.19
N LEU A 240 16.19 3.20 -4.20
CA LEU A 240 16.70 4.55 -4.06
C LEU A 240 15.92 5.36 -3.03
N MET A 241 14.58 5.31 -3.10
CA MET A 241 13.73 6.04 -2.18
C MET A 241 13.82 5.50 -0.74
N MET A 242 13.87 4.17 -0.56
CA MET A 242 14.06 3.58 0.76
C MET A 242 15.43 3.91 1.34
N THR A 243 16.48 3.84 0.54
CA THR A 243 17.85 4.20 0.97
C THR A 243 17.89 5.67 1.43
N MET A 244 17.26 6.56 0.67
CA MET A 244 17.15 7.97 1.04
C MET A 244 16.47 8.15 2.41
N VAL A 245 15.34 7.45 2.65
CA VAL A 245 14.64 7.53 3.93
C VAL A 245 15.47 6.91 5.07
N VAL A 246 16.15 5.79 4.83
CA VAL A 246 17.06 5.17 5.81
C VAL A 246 18.16 6.16 6.22
N LEU A 247 18.86 6.74 5.24
CA LEU A 247 19.94 7.71 5.53
C LEU A 247 19.41 8.92 6.30
N GLY A 248 18.25 9.45 5.91
CA GLY A 248 17.62 10.54 6.63
C GLY A 248 17.32 10.20 8.09
N ILE A 249 16.71 9.03 8.35
CA ILE A 249 16.38 8.61 9.73
C ILE A 249 17.67 8.31 10.52
N MET A 250 18.72 7.78 9.89
CA MET A 250 20.00 7.54 10.52
C MET A 250 20.64 8.82 11.05
N SER A 251 20.36 9.99 10.46
CA SER A 251 20.90 11.28 10.93
C SER A 251 20.51 11.63 12.36
N VAL A 252 19.40 11.04 12.84
CA VAL A 252 18.84 11.26 14.19
C VAL A 252 18.70 9.95 15.00
N ALA A 253 19.14 8.81 14.46
CA ALA A 253 18.94 7.51 15.09
C ALA A 253 19.72 7.34 16.42
N SER A 254 20.77 8.12 16.63
CA SER A 254 21.52 8.17 17.89
C SER A 254 20.90 9.07 18.96
N ASP A 255 19.86 9.86 18.61
CA ASP A 255 19.16 10.71 19.58
C ASP A 255 18.30 9.82 20.49
N PRO A 256 18.44 9.94 21.85
CA PRO A 256 17.66 9.14 22.79
C PRO A 256 16.16 9.28 22.63
N ASP A 257 15.67 10.45 22.19
CA ASP A 257 14.26 10.72 22.02
C ASP A 257 13.66 10.00 20.79
N MET A 258 14.52 9.49 19.90
CA MET A 258 14.09 8.81 18.67
C MET A 258 13.23 7.56 18.93
N TYR A 259 13.49 6.84 20.02
CA TYR A 259 12.74 5.63 20.37
C TYR A 259 11.27 5.90 20.69
N ALA A 260 10.95 7.09 21.17
CA ALA A 260 9.60 7.51 21.53
C ALA A 260 8.83 8.12 20.33
N GLN A 261 9.51 8.37 19.21
CA GLN A 261 8.89 9.08 18.07
C GLN A 261 7.97 8.20 17.27
N SER A 262 6.70 8.60 17.20
CA SER A 262 5.72 7.93 16.32
C SER A 262 5.92 8.28 14.84
N VAL A 263 6.51 9.46 14.54
CA VAL A 263 6.71 9.96 13.18
C VAL A 263 8.20 10.31 12.97
N PRO A 264 9.07 9.30 12.76
CA PRO A 264 10.52 9.47 12.62
C PRO A 264 10.95 10.51 11.58
N THR A 265 10.26 10.56 10.44
CA THR A 265 10.54 11.55 9.39
C THR A 265 10.34 12.98 9.87
N LEU A 266 9.26 13.22 10.63
CA LEU A 266 8.98 14.55 11.18
C LEU A 266 10.05 14.96 12.21
N PHE A 267 10.43 14.04 13.10
CA PHE A 267 11.49 14.26 14.07
C PHE A 267 12.82 14.60 13.38
N MET A 268 13.21 13.85 12.34
CA MET A 268 14.40 14.14 11.54
C MET A 268 14.37 15.58 11.00
N VAL A 269 13.25 16.03 10.45
CA VAL A 269 13.14 17.36 9.86
C VAL A 269 13.16 18.45 10.94
N GLN A 270 12.52 18.22 12.09
CA GLN A 270 12.51 19.18 13.21
C GLN A 270 13.93 19.41 13.79
N LYS A 271 14.77 18.37 13.81
CA LYS A 271 16.18 18.44 14.25
C LYS A 271 17.12 18.88 13.14
N GLY A 272 16.69 18.86 11.89
CA GLY A 272 17.53 19.10 10.70
C GLY A 272 17.54 20.55 10.21
N VAL A 273 18.14 20.73 9.03
CA VAL A 273 18.22 22.05 8.37
C VAL A 273 16.91 22.48 7.78
N GLY A 274 16.63 23.77 7.82
CA GLY A 274 15.43 24.35 7.22
C GLY A 274 14.14 23.94 7.92
N SER A 275 14.18 23.50 9.19
CA SER A 275 13.06 22.96 9.94
C SER A 275 11.80 23.84 9.90
N LYS A 276 11.95 25.18 9.96
CA LYS A 276 10.81 26.12 9.90
C LYS A 276 9.97 25.98 8.63
N PHE A 277 10.59 25.68 7.49
CA PHE A 277 9.93 25.52 6.20
C PHE A 277 9.63 24.04 5.88
N LEU A 278 10.61 23.16 6.18
CA LEU A 278 10.49 21.75 5.81
C LEU A 278 9.54 20.98 6.73
N THR A 279 9.34 21.40 7.99
CA THR A 279 8.37 20.77 8.89
C THR A 279 6.92 20.85 8.39
N PRO A 280 6.37 22.02 8.04
CA PRO A 280 5.05 22.09 7.42
C PRO A 280 4.96 21.31 6.11
N LEU A 281 5.98 21.40 5.26
CA LEU A 281 6.02 20.70 3.98
C LEU A 281 5.90 19.18 4.15
N ILE A 282 6.78 18.59 4.96
CA ILE A 282 6.76 17.14 5.17
C ILE A 282 5.48 16.67 5.86
N SER A 283 4.94 17.46 6.77
CA SER A 283 3.69 17.12 7.46
C SER A 283 2.50 17.07 6.51
N ILE A 284 2.41 18.03 5.59
CA ILE A 284 1.40 18.01 4.53
C ILE A 284 1.57 16.77 3.65
N LEU A 285 2.81 16.45 3.24
CA LEU A 285 3.08 15.28 2.40
C LEU A 285 2.71 13.96 3.10
N ILE A 286 3.03 13.83 4.41
CA ILE A 286 2.68 12.66 5.22
C ILE A 286 1.16 12.52 5.31
N ILE A 287 0.44 13.59 5.63
CA ILE A 287 -1.02 13.59 5.75
C ILE A 287 -1.67 13.28 4.40
N LEU A 288 -1.23 13.90 3.30
CA LEU A 288 -1.76 13.65 1.96
C LEU A 288 -1.52 12.20 1.53
N GLY A 289 -0.34 11.65 1.76
CA GLY A 289 -0.04 10.25 1.49
C GLY A 289 -0.91 9.29 2.31
N ALA A 290 -1.10 9.58 3.60
CA ALA A 290 -1.97 8.81 4.48
C ALA A 290 -3.43 8.87 4.04
N VAL A 291 -3.97 10.08 3.82
CA VAL A 291 -5.36 10.29 3.39
C VAL A 291 -5.64 9.61 2.04
N SER A 292 -4.74 9.77 1.07
CA SER A 292 -4.89 9.13 -0.24
C SER A 292 -5.01 7.60 -0.13
N THR A 293 -4.18 6.98 0.70
CA THR A 293 -4.23 5.54 0.98
C THR A 293 -5.55 5.14 1.64
N ALA A 294 -5.95 5.85 2.70
CA ALA A 294 -7.17 5.55 3.45
C ALA A 294 -8.42 5.69 2.59
N VAL A 295 -8.54 6.78 1.85
CA VAL A 295 -9.70 7.04 0.96
C VAL A 295 -9.87 5.93 -0.07
N ASN A 296 -8.78 5.50 -0.71
CA ASN A 296 -8.83 4.43 -1.70
C ASN A 296 -9.26 3.09 -1.07
N MET A 297 -8.75 2.75 0.11
CA MET A 297 -9.07 1.48 0.79
C MET A 297 -10.48 1.48 1.38
N VAL A 298 -10.91 2.57 2.03
CA VAL A 298 -12.29 2.71 2.54
C VAL A 298 -13.28 2.63 1.40
N SER A 299 -13.06 3.35 0.29
CA SER A 299 -13.93 3.27 -0.89
C SER A 299 -13.99 1.87 -1.49
N ALA A 300 -12.87 1.16 -1.56
CA ALA A 300 -12.83 -0.21 -2.04
C ALA A 300 -13.64 -1.14 -1.13
N MET A 301 -13.55 -0.98 0.19
CA MET A 301 -14.31 -1.75 1.17
C MET A 301 -15.82 -1.46 1.06
N VAL A 302 -16.21 -0.19 0.97
CA VAL A 302 -17.61 0.23 0.80
C VAL A 302 -18.20 -0.40 -0.46
N THR A 303 -17.53 -0.24 -1.60
CA THR A 303 -17.98 -0.81 -2.88
C THR A 303 -18.15 -2.33 -2.79
N ARG A 304 -17.26 -3.00 -2.08
CA ARG A 304 -17.27 -4.45 -1.92
C ARG A 304 -18.45 -4.94 -1.08
N ILE A 305 -18.68 -4.28 0.06
CA ILE A 305 -19.79 -4.62 0.96
C ILE A 305 -21.12 -4.34 0.26
N CYS A 306 -21.29 -3.19 -0.39
CA CYS A 306 -22.50 -2.85 -1.15
C CYS A 306 -22.78 -3.90 -2.24
N SER A 307 -21.77 -4.25 -3.06
CA SER A 307 -21.93 -5.29 -4.09
C SER A 307 -22.28 -6.66 -3.51
N GLY A 308 -21.80 -6.97 -2.31
CA GLY A 308 -22.18 -8.22 -1.60
C GLY A 308 -23.64 -8.21 -1.16
N VAL A 309 -24.10 -7.10 -0.59
CA VAL A 309 -25.49 -6.91 -0.17
C VAL A 309 -26.45 -6.99 -1.36
N ASP A 310 -26.13 -6.30 -2.48
CA ASP A 310 -26.95 -6.31 -3.68
C ASP A 310 -27.10 -7.72 -4.27
N LYS A 311 -26.03 -8.50 -4.30
CA LYS A 311 -26.07 -9.91 -4.74
C LYS A 311 -26.94 -10.78 -3.83
N GLN A 312 -26.92 -10.57 -2.52
CA GLN A 312 -27.76 -11.30 -1.57
C GLN A 312 -29.25 -10.93 -1.73
N LEU A 313 -29.55 -9.64 -1.93
CA LEU A 313 -30.90 -9.16 -2.18
C LEU A 313 -31.46 -9.71 -3.49
N ALA A 314 -30.65 -9.74 -4.56
CA ALA A 314 -31.03 -10.32 -5.84
C ALA A 314 -31.32 -11.82 -5.70
N LYS A 315 -30.51 -12.58 -4.97
CA LYS A 315 -30.74 -14.00 -4.69
C LYS A 315 -32.04 -14.23 -3.90
N LYS A 316 -32.35 -13.42 -2.88
CA LYS A 316 -33.57 -13.51 -2.11
C LYS A 316 -34.80 -13.24 -2.99
N LYS A 317 -34.73 -12.20 -3.86
CA LYS A 317 -35.81 -11.90 -4.80
C LYS A 317 -36.09 -13.06 -5.79
N SER A 318 -35.02 -13.65 -6.35
CA SER A 318 -35.13 -14.80 -7.23
C SER A 318 -35.71 -16.04 -6.52
N ALA A 319 -35.33 -16.27 -5.26
CA ALA A 319 -35.90 -17.37 -4.47
C ALA A 319 -37.39 -17.17 -4.10
N THR A 320 -37.81 -15.91 -3.94
CA THR A 320 -39.23 -15.57 -3.65
C THR A 320 -40.08 -15.65 -4.91
N VAL A 321 -39.52 -15.33 -6.08
CA VAL A 321 -40.25 -15.43 -7.38
C VAL A 321 -40.44 -16.87 -7.81
N ASN A 322 -39.55 -17.80 -7.47
CA ASN A 322 -39.75 -19.24 -7.77
C ASN A 322 -40.80 -19.90 -6.89
N ASN A 323 -41.36 -19.24 -5.87
CA ASN A 323 -42.44 -19.73 -5.03
C ASN A 323 -43.82 -19.14 -5.40
N THR A 324 -43.92 -18.31 -6.44
CA THR A 324 -45.19 -17.79 -6.95
C THR A 324 -45.20 -18.00 -8.46
N ASP A 325 -46.11 -18.88 -8.88
CA ASP A 325 -46.30 -19.27 -10.27
C ASP A 325 -46.51 -18.12 -11.25
N ASN A 326 -45.91 -18.30 -12.44
CA ASN A 326 -46.30 -17.73 -13.73
C ASN A 326 -46.53 -16.22 -13.87
N ALA A 327 -45.62 -15.53 -14.50
CA ALA A 327 -45.82 -14.77 -15.75
C ALA A 327 -44.64 -13.82 -16.08
N ALA A 328 -44.32 -13.83 -17.36
CA ALA A 328 -43.60 -12.81 -18.12
C ALA A 328 -42.12 -12.63 -17.88
N ALA A 329 -41.36 -13.23 -18.77
CA ALA A 329 -39.96 -12.83 -19.09
C ALA A 329 -39.91 -11.36 -19.44
N THR A 330 -39.17 -10.59 -18.66
CA THR A 330 -38.73 -9.25 -19.04
C THR A 330 -37.22 -9.29 -19.20
N GLU A 331 -36.79 -9.19 -20.45
CA GLU A 331 -35.39 -9.01 -20.86
C GLU A 331 -34.78 -7.84 -20.09
N ILE A 332 -33.75 -8.11 -19.32
CA ILE A 332 -32.92 -7.07 -18.72
C ILE A 332 -31.86 -6.69 -19.77
N ASN A 333 -32.10 -5.59 -20.47
CA ASN A 333 -31.14 -4.94 -21.37
C ASN A 333 -29.92 -4.51 -20.55
N GLU A 334 -28.78 -5.16 -20.82
CA GLU A 334 -27.43 -4.69 -20.47
C GLU A 334 -27.00 -3.59 -21.45
N THR A 335 -27.58 -2.42 -21.38
CA THR A 335 -27.05 -1.23 -22.07
C THR A 335 -27.53 0.00 -21.33
N ASP A 336 -26.69 0.55 -20.49
CA ASP A 336 -26.45 1.98 -20.32
C ASP A 336 -25.63 2.27 -19.05
N ASN A 337 -24.31 2.21 -19.18
CA ASN A 337 -23.42 2.48 -18.03
C ASN A 337 -22.60 3.77 -18.21
N SER A 338 -23.00 4.68 -19.08
CA SER A 338 -22.20 5.88 -19.39
C SER A 338 -22.72 7.20 -18.77
N ASN A 339 -23.83 7.23 -18.04
CA ASN A 339 -24.38 8.48 -17.47
C ASN A 339 -25.05 8.34 -16.10
N LYS A 340 -24.59 7.48 -15.20
CA LYS A 340 -25.03 7.53 -13.80
C LYS A 340 -24.32 8.68 -13.08
N LYS A 341 -24.97 9.85 -13.00
CA LYS A 341 -24.67 10.85 -11.96
C LYS A 341 -24.62 10.11 -10.61
N PHE A 342 -23.49 10.23 -9.90
CA PHE A 342 -23.23 9.62 -8.62
C PHE A 342 -24.34 10.01 -7.61
N LYS A 343 -25.33 9.14 -7.45
CA LYS A 343 -26.32 9.27 -6.38
C LYS A 343 -25.82 8.40 -5.24
N ILE A 344 -25.12 9.04 -4.29
CA ILE A 344 -24.64 8.39 -3.06
C ILE A 344 -25.85 7.77 -2.35
N THR A 345 -25.82 6.48 -2.12
CA THR A 345 -26.89 5.75 -1.46
C THR A 345 -26.74 5.86 0.06
N ARG A 346 -27.86 5.83 0.81
CA ARG A 346 -27.80 5.78 2.27
C ARG A 346 -26.99 4.59 2.79
N LEU A 347 -27.02 3.48 2.08
CA LEU A 347 -26.26 2.29 2.42
C LEU A 347 -24.75 2.52 2.32
N GLU A 348 -24.30 3.16 1.24
CA GLU A 348 -22.87 3.51 1.07
C GLU A 348 -22.37 4.41 2.21
N VAL A 349 -23.15 5.42 2.59
CA VAL A 349 -22.79 6.32 3.69
C VAL A 349 -22.71 5.55 5.03
N MET A 350 -23.70 4.71 5.32
CA MET A 350 -23.70 3.90 6.56
C MET A 350 -22.49 2.97 6.63
N ILE A 351 -22.18 2.29 5.53
CA ILE A 351 -21.02 1.38 5.47
C ILE A 351 -19.72 2.15 5.62
N ALA A 352 -19.60 3.31 4.97
CA ALA A 352 -18.41 4.17 5.11
C ALA A 352 -18.20 4.65 6.54
N ILE A 353 -19.29 5.05 7.25
CA ILE A 353 -19.22 5.40 8.67
C ILE A 353 -18.72 4.23 9.50
N LEU A 354 -19.27 3.03 9.31
CA LEU A 354 -18.87 1.83 10.04
C LEU A 354 -17.40 1.47 9.78
N CYS A 355 -16.94 1.55 8.52
CA CYS A 355 -15.55 1.33 8.17
C CYS A 355 -14.63 2.36 8.87
N CYS A 356 -14.97 3.66 8.78
CA CYS A 356 -14.17 4.70 9.41
C CYS A 356 -14.14 4.60 10.94
N ILE A 357 -15.24 4.18 11.59
CA ILE A 357 -15.27 3.92 13.04
C ILE A 357 -14.36 2.73 13.38
N ALA A 358 -14.42 1.65 12.61
CA ALA A 358 -13.56 0.49 12.82
C ALA A 358 -12.07 0.88 12.66
N ASP A 359 -11.73 1.60 11.59
CA ASP A 359 -10.37 2.08 11.34
C ASP A 359 -9.89 3.05 12.44
N PHE A 360 -10.76 3.94 12.92
CA PHE A 360 -10.46 4.82 14.05
C PHE A 360 -10.18 4.02 15.33
N CYS A 361 -11.01 3.01 15.66
CA CYS A 361 -10.79 2.17 16.82
C CYS A 361 -9.47 1.39 16.72
N ILE A 362 -9.15 0.84 15.56
CA ILE A 362 -7.88 0.15 15.31
C ILE A 362 -6.71 1.14 15.41
N ALA A 363 -6.85 2.37 14.91
CA ALA A 363 -5.82 3.40 14.95
C ALA A 363 -5.41 3.77 16.40
N GLN A 364 -6.29 3.57 17.40
CA GLN A 364 -5.99 3.86 18.80
C GLN A 364 -4.89 2.95 19.39
N PHE A 365 -4.54 1.85 18.74
CA PHE A 365 -3.36 1.07 19.13
C PHE A 365 -2.03 1.80 18.88
N GLY A 366 -2.07 2.93 18.16
CA GLY A 366 -0.92 3.77 17.85
C GLY A 366 -0.11 3.29 16.63
N LEU A 367 0.50 4.27 15.93
CA LEU A 367 1.16 4.05 14.65
C LEU A 367 2.26 2.98 14.71
N LEU A 368 3.19 3.06 15.68
CA LEU A 368 4.29 2.11 15.77
C LEU A 368 3.81 0.68 16.05
N THR A 369 2.81 0.52 16.92
CA THR A 369 2.23 -0.80 17.21
C THR A 369 1.59 -1.42 15.98
N LEU A 370 0.81 -0.64 15.23
CA LEU A 370 0.17 -1.12 14.00
C LEU A 370 1.20 -1.50 12.95
N VAL A 371 2.22 -0.67 12.74
CA VAL A 371 3.29 -0.94 11.78
C VAL A 371 4.06 -2.21 12.18
N GLN A 372 4.41 -2.39 13.45
CA GLN A 372 5.19 -3.54 13.89
C GLN A 372 4.37 -4.83 13.98
N LYS A 373 3.17 -4.77 14.57
CA LYS A 373 2.39 -5.98 14.88
C LYS A 373 1.37 -6.31 13.78
N ALA A 374 0.59 -5.33 13.32
CA ALA A 374 -0.47 -5.61 12.36
C ALA A 374 0.10 -5.95 10.98
N TYR A 375 1.11 -5.24 10.48
CA TYR A 375 1.75 -5.60 9.22
C TYR A 375 2.52 -6.93 9.30
N SER A 376 3.16 -7.23 10.44
CA SER A 376 3.77 -8.56 10.63
C SER A 376 2.73 -9.68 10.65
N PHE A 377 1.56 -9.44 11.23
CA PHE A 377 0.43 -10.38 11.17
C PHE A 377 -0.03 -10.61 9.71
N LEU A 378 -0.15 -9.54 8.91
CA LEU A 378 -0.46 -9.67 7.48
C LEU A 378 0.62 -10.47 6.74
N ALA A 379 1.90 -10.30 7.09
CA ALA A 379 2.98 -11.11 6.52
C ALA A 379 2.80 -12.60 6.84
N TYR A 380 2.49 -12.95 8.09
CA TYR A 380 2.25 -14.35 8.47
C TYR A 380 1.07 -14.96 7.70
N LEU A 381 0.00 -14.22 7.47
CA LEU A 381 -1.12 -14.67 6.64
C LEU A 381 -0.72 -14.80 5.17
N ALA A 382 0.13 -13.91 4.66
CA ALA A 382 0.57 -13.92 3.27
C ALA A 382 1.51 -15.10 2.94
N ILE A 383 2.26 -15.63 3.92
CA ILE A 383 3.15 -16.78 3.71
C ILE A 383 2.40 -17.97 3.12
N PRO A 384 1.40 -18.57 3.80
CA PRO A 384 0.70 -19.74 3.28
C PRO A 384 -0.21 -19.42 2.09
N VAL A 385 -0.73 -18.19 2.01
CA VAL A 385 -1.75 -17.83 1.01
C VAL A 385 -1.14 -17.35 -0.29
N ILE A 386 -0.05 -16.59 -0.23
CA ILE A 386 0.57 -16.01 -1.43
C ILE A 386 1.96 -16.61 -1.67
N LEU A 387 2.87 -16.48 -0.70
CA LEU A 387 4.28 -16.79 -0.90
C LEU A 387 4.50 -18.24 -1.33
N ILE A 388 3.99 -19.20 -0.56
CA ILE A 388 4.18 -20.64 -0.84
C ILE A 388 3.55 -21.05 -2.18
N PRO A 389 2.29 -20.72 -2.49
CA PRO A 389 1.70 -21.04 -3.80
C PRO A 389 2.45 -20.43 -4.98
N TYR A 390 2.95 -19.20 -4.84
CA TYR A 390 3.73 -18.55 -5.90
C TYR A 390 5.05 -19.27 -6.14
N ILE A 391 5.79 -19.60 -5.09
CA ILE A 391 7.05 -20.36 -5.20
C ILE A 391 6.79 -21.70 -5.91
N ILE A 392 5.75 -22.43 -5.50
CA ILE A 392 5.39 -23.71 -6.12
C ILE A 392 5.08 -23.52 -7.61
N ARG A 393 4.30 -22.50 -7.98
CA ARG A 393 3.96 -22.21 -9.38
C ARG A 393 5.19 -21.79 -10.20
N MET A 394 6.06 -20.97 -9.62
CA MET A 394 7.30 -20.53 -10.28
C MET A 394 8.23 -21.72 -10.57
N ILE A 395 8.36 -22.66 -9.64
CA ILE A 395 9.20 -23.87 -9.79
C ILE A 395 8.59 -24.83 -10.81
N LEU A 396 7.28 -25.07 -10.74
CA LEU A 396 6.59 -26.01 -11.63
C LEU A 396 6.45 -25.49 -13.08
N ARG A 397 6.78 -24.22 -13.36
CA ARG A 397 6.68 -23.56 -14.69
C ARG A 397 5.35 -23.79 -15.42
N LYS A 398 4.27 -24.08 -14.70
CA LYS A 398 2.93 -24.34 -15.24
C LYS A 398 2.04 -23.11 -15.26
#